data_65bead26596ef418bc34f7083bbbbfe1
#
_entry.id   65bead26596ef418bc34f7083bbbbfe1
#
_cell.length_a   1.000
_cell.length_b   1.000
_cell.length_c   1.000
_cell.angle_alpha   90.00
_cell.angle_beta   90.00
_cell.angle_gamma   90.00
#
_symmetry.space_group_name_H-M   'P 1'
#
loop_
_entity.id
_entity.type
_entity.pdbx_description
1 polymer ?
#
loop_
_entity_poly.entity_id
_entity_poly.type
_entity_poly.pdbx_seq_one_letter_code
_entity_poly.pdbx_strand_id
1 'polypeptide(L)'
;MMTIQDLKNSVPAAFTSEKSPKLSDRYMMVPTIDVVNKFMDAGWEISRASQVGDGKFNRHSIRMRNSVLPQVGDSLVEAIITNSHNGTTKLEVGAGLFRLVCSNGLVVPQQELISLNQRHMNISMDEVNQITETFIKSTPIIERSVNRMMEVKMDMDKKINFASKAIGIRWKNTEDISTLTLETIVNPLRNGDVESNLWTTFNVVQEKLIRGGFVKEQGRKTRVVKPITSLTMDTMINKKLWELAETFI
;
A
#
# COMPACT_ATOMS: atom_id res chain seq x y z
N MET A 1 -11.06 14.11 -5.75
CA MET A 1 -11.37 12.77 -6.29
C MET A 1 -11.19 12.79 -7.79
N MET A 2 -10.79 11.67 -8.39
CA MET A 2 -10.62 11.55 -9.84
C MET A 2 -11.95 11.17 -10.49
N THR A 3 -12.24 11.75 -11.66
CA THR A 3 -13.36 11.32 -12.49
C THR A 3 -12.98 10.09 -13.32
N ILE A 4 -13.97 9.41 -13.90
CA ILE A 4 -13.74 8.33 -14.86
C ILE A 4 -12.94 8.83 -16.08
N GLN A 5 -13.16 10.07 -16.49
CA GLN A 5 -12.40 10.67 -17.62
C GLN A 5 -10.92 10.90 -17.24
N ASP A 6 -10.65 11.36 -16.02
CA ASP A 6 -9.27 11.49 -15.53
C ASP A 6 -8.57 10.13 -15.44
N LEU A 7 -9.30 9.10 -14.96
CA LEU A 7 -8.79 7.73 -14.94
C LEU A 7 -8.45 7.24 -16.35
N LYS A 8 -9.33 7.46 -17.34
CA LYS A 8 -9.12 7.05 -18.72
C LYS A 8 -7.88 7.71 -19.34
N ASN A 9 -7.64 8.98 -19.01
CA ASN A 9 -6.49 9.73 -19.51
C ASN A 9 -5.17 9.26 -18.85
N SER A 10 -5.20 8.93 -17.55
CA SER A 10 -4.00 8.59 -16.79
C SER A 10 -3.68 7.09 -16.77
N VAL A 11 -4.69 6.24 -16.92
CA VAL A 11 -4.57 4.78 -16.84
C VAL A 11 -5.39 4.10 -17.96
N PRO A 12 -5.03 4.29 -19.23
CA PRO A 12 -5.75 3.69 -20.36
C PRO A 12 -5.82 2.16 -20.29
N ALA A 13 -4.85 1.50 -19.67
CA ALA A 13 -4.87 0.05 -19.48
C ALA A 13 -6.07 -0.46 -18.67
N ALA A 14 -6.66 0.36 -17.79
CA ALA A 14 -7.84 -0.03 -17.01
C ALA A 14 -9.09 -0.22 -17.88
N PHE A 15 -9.13 0.41 -19.06
CA PHE A 15 -10.27 0.45 -19.97
C PHE A 15 -10.13 -0.53 -21.16
N THR A 16 -9.01 -1.24 -21.26
CA THR A 16 -8.88 -2.22 -22.35
C THR A 16 -9.84 -3.39 -22.14
N SER A 17 -10.48 -3.82 -23.21
CA SER A 17 -11.36 -5.00 -23.28
C SER A 17 -10.66 -6.22 -23.90
N GLU A 18 -9.38 -6.10 -24.21
CA GLU A 18 -8.59 -7.11 -24.89
C GLU A 18 -7.39 -7.53 -24.04
N LYS A 19 -7.02 -8.82 -24.13
CA LYS A 19 -5.74 -9.32 -23.59
C LYS A 19 -4.59 -9.02 -24.55
N SER A 20 -3.37 -8.97 -24.04
CA SER A 20 -2.19 -8.90 -24.91
C SER A 20 -2.18 -10.07 -25.90
N PRO A 21 -1.87 -9.83 -27.19
CA PRO A 21 -1.77 -10.90 -28.20
C PRO A 21 -0.72 -11.98 -27.88
N LYS A 22 0.18 -11.70 -26.95
CA LYS A 22 1.22 -12.64 -26.49
C LYS A 22 0.71 -13.68 -25.49
N LEU A 23 -0.53 -13.57 -25.04
CA LEU A 23 -1.12 -14.46 -24.04
C LEU A 23 -1.92 -15.58 -24.70
N SER A 24 -1.87 -16.76 -24.08
CA SER A 24 -2.61 -17.94 -24.53
C SER A 24 -4.13 -17.76 -24.40
N ASP A 25 -4.90 -18.64 -25.09
CA ASP A 25 -6.37 -18.62 -25.01
C ASP A 25 -6.91 -19.00 -23.63
N ARG A 26 -6.10 -19.63 -22.79
CA ARG A 26 -6.45 -19.94 -21.40
C ARG A 26 -6.46 -18.70 -20.48
N TYR A 27 -5.89 -17.58 -20.94
CA TYR A 27 -5.92 -16.34 -20.18
C TYR A 27 -7.30 -15.71 -20.26
N MET A 28 -8.00 -15.66 -19.15
CA MET A 28 -9.27 -14.93 -19.01
C MET A 28 -8.99 -13.51 -18.55
N MET A 29 -9.40 -12.57 -19.34
CA MET A 29 -9.25 -11.16 -19.03
C MET A 29 -10.39 -10.70 -18.14
N VAL A 30 -10.04 -9.95 -17.09
CA VAL A 30 -10.99 -9.18 -16.29
C VAL A 30 -10.71 -7.71 -16.55
N PRO A 31 -11.62 -6.96 -17.21
CA PRO A 31 -11.45 -5.52 -17.40
C PRO A 31 -11.41 -4.84 -16.02
N THR A 32 -10.38 -4.05 -15.78
CA THR A 32 -10.20 -3.40 -14.47
C THR A 32 -11.31 -2.39 -14.19
N ILE A 33 -11.83 -1.75 -15.23
CA ILE A 33 -12.93 -0.80 -15.10
C ILE A 33 -14.21 -1.46 -14.53
N ASP A 34 -14.47 -2.73 -14.81
CA ASP A 34 -15.64 -3.44 -14.26
C ASP A 34 -15.50 -3.61 -12.75
N VAL A 35 -14.29 -3.91 -12.27
CA VAL A 35 -13.99 -3.96 -10.82
C VAL A 35 -14.16 -2.57 -10.19
N VAL A 36 -13.64 -1.52 -10.83
CA VAL A 36 -13.78 -0.13 -10.36
C VAL A 36 -15.25 0.26 -10.26
N ASN A 37 -16.06 -0.06 -11.28
CA ASN A 37 -17.49 0.26 -11.28
C ASN A 37 -18.22 -0.41 -10.12
N LYS A 38 -17.88 -1.67 -9.76
CA LYS A 38 -18.46 -2.35 -8.60
C LYS A 38 -18.15 -1.65 -7.27
N PHE A 39 -16.93 -1.15 -7.11
CA PHE A 39 -16.59 -0.32 -5.96
C PHE A 39 -17.36 1.01 -5.97
N MET A 40 -17.51 1.64 -7.14
CA MET A 40 -18.29 2.88 -7.27
C MET A 40 -19.78 2.67 -6.94
N ASP A 41 -20.37 1.57 -7.39
CA ASP A 41 -21.75 1.17 -7.05
C ASP A 41 -21.95 0.98 -5.53
N ALA A 42 -20.88 0.58 -4.83
CA ALA A 42 -20.84 0.45 -3.37
C ALA A 42 -20.44 1.76 -2.64
N GLY A 43 -20.43 2.91 -3.33
CA GLY A 43 -20.16 4.22 -2.75
C GLY A 43 -18.67 4.56 -2.59
N TRP A 44 -17.77 3.84 -3.30
CA TRP A 44 -16.35 4.17 -3.33
C TRP A 44 -16.04 5.15 -4.46
N GLU A 45 -15.07 6.02 -4.24
CA GLU A 45 -14.62 7.03 -5.20
C GLU A 45 -13.13 6.83 -5.52
N ILE A 46 -12.74 7.13 -6.77
CA ILE A 46 -11.35 7.02 -7.21
C ILE A 46 -10.54 8.14 -6.56
N SER A 47 -9.56 7.78 -5.73
CA SER A 47 -8.68 8.74 -5.06
C SER A 47 -7.38 8.98 -5.82
N ARG A 48 -6.81 7.93 -6.39
CA ARG A 48 -5.54 7.97 -7.13
C ARG A 48 -5.44 6.79 -8.08
N ALA A 49 -4.76 7.00 -9.20
CA ALA A 49 -4.43 5.93 -10.13
C ALA A 49 -3.02 6.13 -10.70
N SER A 50 -2.39 5.03 -11.10
CA SER A 50 -1.07 5.03 -11.74
C SER A 50 -0.92 3.84 -12.67
N GLN A 51 -0.13 4.01 -13.74
CA GLN A 51 0.21 2.99 -14.70
C GLN A 51 1.71 2.98 -14.95
N VAL A 52 2.28 1.83 -15.22
CA VAL A 52 3.69 1.68 -15.61
C VAL A 52 3.81 1.86 -17.12
N GLY A 53 4.37 2.99 -17.54
CA GLY A 53 4.42 3.36 -18.97
C GLY A 53 3.04 3.59 -19.57
N ASP A 54 2.96 3.74 -20.89
CA ASP A 54 1.77 4.18 -21.65
C ASP A 54 1.05 3.05 -22.42
N GLY A 55 1.54 1.82 -22.32
CA GLY A 55 0.97 0.66 -23.01
C GLY A 55 -0.38 0.19 -22.46
N LYS A 56 -1.35 -0.09 -23.35
CA LYS A 56 -2.72 -0.49 -22.99
C LYS A 56 -2.85 -1.81 -22.22
N PHE A 57 -1.78 -2.58 -22.07
CA PHE A 57 -1.79 -3.85 -21.34
C PHE A 57 -0.95 -3.81 -20.06
N ASN A 58 -0.36 -2.65 -19.76
CA ASN A 58 0.64 -2.52 -18.72
C ASN A 58 0.03 -2.62 -17.32
N ARG A 59 0.90 -2.92 -16.36
CA ARG A 59 0.57 -2.94 -14.95
C ARG A 59 0.07 -1.56 -14.52
N HIS A 60 -1.04 -1.56 -13.80
CA HIS A 60 -1.66 -0.36 -13.25
C HIS A 60 -2.23 -0.63 -11.86
N SER A 61 -2.43 0.44 -11.12
CA SER A 61 -3.01 0.41 -9.78
C SER A 61 -3.97 1.58 -9.61
N ILE A 62 -5.13 1.30 -9.04
CA ILE A 62 -6.19 2.26 -8.75
C ILE A 62 -6.48 2.18 -7.25
N ARG A 63 -6.51 3.33 -6.58
CA ARG A 63 -6.88 3.47 -5.19
C ARG A 63 -8.26 4.10 -5.09
N MET A 64 -9.10 3.52 -4.26
CA MET A 64 -10.47 3.98 -4.05
C MET A 64 -10.72 4.19 -2.57
N ARG A 65 -11.53 5.18 -2.23
CA ARG A 65 -11.93 5.53 -0.86
C ARG A 65 -13.45 5.57 -0.76
N ASN A 66 -13.94 5.27 0.43
CA ASN A 66 -15.34 5.46 0.76
C ASN A 66 -15.42 6.41 1.97
N SER A 67 -16.01 7.58 1.75
CA SER A 67 -16.12 8.64 2.77
C SER A 67 -17.10 8.29 3.90
N VAL A 68 -17.93 7.25 3.72
CA VAL A 68 -18.86 6.78 4.76
C VAL A 68 -18.15 5.86 5.76
N LEU A 69 -17.01 5.27 5.37
CA LEU A 69 -16.23 4.46 6.31
C LEU A 69 -15.58 5.34 7.39
N PRO A 70 -15.55 4.86 8.63
CA PRO A 70 -14.96 5.62 9.71
C PRO A 70 -13.47 5.88 9.44
N GLN A 71 -13.03 7.07 9.85
CA GLN A 71 -11.61 7.38 9.89
C GLN A 71 -10.94 6.57 11.01
N VAL A 72 -9.80 5.97 10.73
CA VAL A 72 -9.02 5.20 11.70
C VAL A 72 -7.81 6.04 12.10
N GLY A 73 -7.84 6.64 13.29
CA GLY A 73 -6.86 7.64 13.69
C GLY A 73 -6.88 8.82 12.71
N ASP A 74 -5.74 9.14 12.11
CA ASP A 74 -5.59 10.16 11.06
C ASP A 74 -5.59 9.58 9.63
N SER A 75 -6.12 8.38 9.45
CA SER A 75 -6.07 7.63 8.20
C SER A 75 -7.44 7.19 7.70
N LEU A 76 -7.57 7.12 6.37
CA LEU A 76 -8.73 6.59 5.67
C LEU A 76 -8.40 5.21 5.08
N VAL A 77 -9.34 4.28 5.20
CA VAL A 77 -9.21 2.97 4.53
C VAL A 77 -9.35 3.16 3.02
N GLU A 78 -8.43 2.56 2.26
CA GLU A 78 -8.46 2.51 0.80
C GLU A 78 -8.59 1.08 0.29
N ALA A 79 -9.35 0.90 -0.79
CA ALA A 79 -9.23 -0.27 -1.65
C ALA A 79 -8.13 0.00 -2.69
N ILE A 80 -7.24 -0.98 -2.90
CA ILE A 80 -6.16 -0.91 -3.88
C ILE A 80 -6.37 -2.02 -4.90
N ILE A 81 -6.74 -1.65 -6.12
CA ILE A 81 -6.93 -2.55 -7.24
C ILE A 81 -5.66 -2.52 -8.08
N THR A 82 -4.98 -3.65 -8.23
CA THR A 82 -3.80 -3.78 -9.11
C THR A 82 -4.07 -4.85 -10.16
N ASN A 83 -3.73 -4.56 -11.41
CA ASN A 83 -3.94 -5.49 -12.53
C ASN A 83 -2.93 -5.27 -13.66
N SER A 84 -2.85 -6.22 -14.59
CA SER A 84 -2.23 -6.07 -15.91
C SER A 84 -2.91 -6.98 -16.92
N HIS A 85 -2.87 -6.61 -18.20
CA HIS A 85 -3.46 -7.41 -19.27
C HIS A 85 -2.39 -8.04 -20.18
N ASN A 86 -1.13 -8.07 -19.72
CA ASN A 86 0.01 -8.71 -20.36
C ASN A 86 0.57 -9.91 -19.59
N GLY A 87 -0.14 -10.39 -18.55
CA GLY A 87 0.23 -11.55 -17.75
C GLY A 87 1.33 -11.30 -16.71
N THR A 88 1.84 -10.07 -16.56
CA THR A 88 2.92 -9.75 -15.60
C THR A 88 2.43 -9.57 -14.17
N THR A 89 1.15 -9.26 -13.97
CA THR A 89 0.54 -9.05 -12.66
C THR A 89 -0.85 -9.65 -12.65
N LYS A 90 -1.20 -10.32 -11.56
CA LYS A 90 -2.54 -10.83 -11.31
C LYS A 90 -3.50 -9.68 -11.00
N LEU A 91 -4.82 -9.92 -11.17
CA LEU A 91 -5.81 -9.05 -10.53
C LEU A 91 -5.69 -9.22 -9.01
N GLU A 92 -5.41 -8.14 -8.33
CA GLU A 92 -5.29 -8.09 -6.87
C GLU A 92 -6.14 -6.92 -6.35
N VAL A 93 -7.02 -7.21 -5.40
CA VAL A 93 -7.73 -6.20 -4.62
C VAL A 93 -7.20 -6.31 -3.19
N GLY A 94 -6.61 -5.26 -2.70
CA GLY A 94 -6.03 -5.21 -1.36
C GLY A 94 -6.52 -3.99 -0.58
N ALA A 95 -6.30 -4.00 0.73
CA ALA A 95 -6.54 -2.83 1.55
C ALA A 95 -5.31 -1.96 1.65
N GLY A 96 -5.56 -0.68 1.81
CA GLY A 96 -4.58 0.32 2.15
C GLY A 96 -5.12 1.27 3.21
N LEU A 97 -4.20 2.01 3.81
CA LEU A 97 -4.51 3.14 4.66
C LEU A 97 -3.88 4.39 4.05
N PHE A 98 -4.68 5.41 3.87
CA PHE A 98 -4.20 6.71 3.43
C PHE A 98 -4.20 7.68 4.59
N ARG A 99 -3.02 8.09 5.00
CA ARG A 99 -2.85 9.04 6.07
C ARG A 99 -3.06 10.47 5.56
N LEU A 100 -4.00 11.18 6.15
CA LEU A 100 -4.39 12.53 5.72
C LEU A 100 -3.26 13.55 5.88
N VAL A 101 -2.46 13.42 6.93
CA VAL A 101 -1.43 14.39 7.30
C VAL A 101 -0.21 14.36 6.36
N CYS A 102 0.16 13.20 5.81
CA CYS A 102 1.37 13.04 5.01
C CYS A 102 1.14 12.60 3.56
N SER A 103 -0.11 12.38 3.17
CA SER A 103 -0.48 11.85 1.84
C SER A 103 0.25 10.54 1.48
N ASN A 104 0.74 9.80 2.47
CA ASN A 104 1.31 8.49 2.28
C ASN A 104 0.20 7.44 2.19
N GLY A 105 0.25 6.63 1.16
CA GLY A 105 -0.62 5.47 1.04
C GLY A 105 0.11 4.23 1.55
N LEU A 106 -0.36 3.66 2.63
CA LEU A 106 0.09 2.39 3.16
C LEU A 106 -0.66 1.25 2.47
N VAL A 107 0.02 0.14 2.22
CA VAL A 107 -0.61 -1.13 1.83
C VAL A 107 -0.62 -2.04 3.04
N VAL A 108 -1.80 -2.42 3.49
CA VAL A 108 -1.97 -3.36 4.60
C VAL A 108 -1.88 -4.78 4.06
N PRO A 109 -0.94 -5.61 4.53
CA PRO A 109 -0.93 -7.03 4.18
C PRO A 109 -2.10 -7.72 4.86
N GLN A 110 -2.79 -8.56 4.13
CA GLN A 110 -3.91 -9.28 4.67
C GLN A 110 -3.71 -10.77 4.52
N GLN A 111 -3.53 -11.44 5.64
CA GLN A 111 -3.83 -12.86 5.74
C GLN A 111 -5.34 -13.09 5.97
N GLU A 112 -6.07 -12.10 6.48
CA GLU A 112 -7.48 -12.20 6.84
C GLU A 112 -8.43 -11.42 5.91
N LEU A 113 -7.96 -10.41 5.19
CA LEU A 113 -8.70 -9.77 4.11
C LEU A 113 -8.29 -10.44 2.80
N ILE A 114 -9.21 -11.09 2.18
CA ILE A 114 -9.04 -11.88 0.97
C ILE A 114 -8.29 -11.05 -0.07
N SER A 115 -6.98 -11.24 -0.18
CA SER A 115 -6.30 -10.79 -1.37
C SER A 115 -6.83 -11.64 -2.50
N LEU A 116 -7.54 -11.03 -3.42
CA LEU A 116 -7.81 -11.61 -4.73
C LEU A 116 -6.49 -11.80 -5.44
N ASN A 117 -5.79 -12.82 -5.04
CA ASN A 117 -4.61 -13.27 -5.72
C ASN A 117 -5.01 -14.27 -6.80
N GLN A 118 -5.97 -13.87 -7.66
CA GLN A 118 -6.44 -14.72 -8.73
C GLN A 118 -5.53 -14.58 -9.94
N ARG A 119 -4.94 -15.70 -10.35
CA ARG A 119 -4.40 -15.81 -11.71
C ARG A 119 -5.59 -15.67 -12.66
N HIS A 120 -5.43 -14.92 -13.74
CA HIS A 120 -6.42 -14.75 -14.83
C HIS A 120 -6.78 -16.09 -15.52
N MET A 121 -7.10 -17.12 -14.75
CA MET A 121 -7.51 -18.43 -15.22
C MET A 121 -8.80 -18.80 -14.50
N ASN A 122 -9.90 -18.87 -15.25
CA ASN A 122 -11.23 -19.29 -14.80
C ASN A 122 -11.89 -18.41 -13.71
N ILE A 123 -11.65 -17.10 -13.68
CA ILE A 123 -12.33 -16.20 -12.77
C ILE A 123 -13.65 -15.72 -13.38
N SER A 124 -14.74 -15.79 -12.63
CA SER A 124 -16.04 -15.24 -13.02
C SER A 124 -16.24 -13.82 -12.44
N MET A 125 -17.10 -13.02 -13.07
CA MET A 125 -17.50 -11.72 -12.50
C MET A 125 -18.24 -11.87 -11.17
N ASP A 126 -18.93 -12.98 -10.93
CA ASP A 126 -19.57 -13.26 -9.65
C ASP A 126 -18.55 -13.45 -8.53
N GLU A 127 -17.42 -14.11 -8.79
CA GLU A 127 -16.31 -14.19 -7.83
C GLU A 127 -15.71 -12.82 -7.54
N VAL A 128 -15.52 -11.97 -8.57
CA VAL A 128 -15.06 -10.57 -8.38
C VAL A 128 -16.05 -9.80 -7.50
N ASN A 129 -17.35 -9.97 -7.70
CA ASN A 129 -18.39 -9.33 -6.88
C ASN A 129 -18.34 -9.80 -5.42
N GLN A 130 -18.30 -11.11 -5.19
CA GLN A 130 -18.21 -11.68 -3.84
C GLN A 130 -16.99 -11.18 -3.07
N ILE A 131 -15.91 -11.01 -3.75
CA ILE A 131 -14.66 -10.55 -3.15
C ILE A 131 -14.70 -9.06 -2.84
N THR A 132 -15.30 -8.25 -3.70
CA THR A 132 -15.53 -6.84 -3.42
C THR A 132 -16.41 -6.68 -2.16
N GLU A 133 -17.49 -7.44 -2.06
CA GLU A 133 -18.35 -7.43 -0.86
C GLU A 133 -17.62 -7.91 0.39
N THR A 134 -16.83 -8.98 0.28
CA THR A 134 -16.05 -9.50 1.40
C THR A 134 -15.01 -8.47 1.86
N PHE A 135 -14.38 -7.78 0.91
CA PHE A 135 -13.46 -6.68 1.23
C PHE A 135 -14.16 -5.59 2.05
N ILE A 136 -15.32 -5.12 1.60
CA ILE A 136 -16.08 -4.07 2.29
C ILE A 136 -16.46 -4.51 3.71
N LYS A 137 -16.92 -5.74 3.88
CA LYS A 137 -17.32 -6.32 5.18
C LYS A 137 -16.13 -6.51 6.14
N SER A 138 -14.91 -6.59 5.62
CA SER A 138 -13.69 -6.82 6.43
C SER A 138 -12.94 -5.55 6.83
N THR A 139 -13.36 -4.37 6.37
CA THR A 139 -12.71 -3.09 6.76
C THR A 139 -12.61 -2.84 8.27
N PRO A 140 -13.57 -3.29 9.14
CA PRO A 140 -13.44 -3.16 10.60
C PRO A 140 -12.24 -3.91 11.21
N ILE A 141 -11.66 -4.90 10.51
CA ILE A 141 -10.47 -5.61 10.99
C ILE A 141 -9.25 -4.66 10.97
N ILE A 142 -9.13 -3.84 9.93
CA ILE A 142 -8.04 -2.86 9.81
C ILE A 142 -8.14 -1.84 10.94
N GLU A 143 -9.35 -1.35 11.21
CA GLU A 143 -9.60 -0.42 12.31
C GLU A 143 -9.12 -1.00 13.66
N ARG A 144 -9.49 -2.24 13.97
CA ARG A 144 -9.05 -2.92 15.18
C ARG A 144 -7.52 -3.04 15.27
N SER A 145 -6.85 -3.42 14.18
CA SER A 145 -5.38 -3.52 14.19
C SER A 145 -4.71 -2.17 14.45
N VAL A 146 -5.20 -1.09 13.83
CA VAL A 146 -4.67 0.26 14.08
C VAL A 146 -4.93 0.68 15.52
N ASN A 147 -6.13 0.48 16.06
CA ASN A 147 -6.45 0.82 17.44
C ASN A 147 -5.54 0.08 18.42
N ARG A 148 -5.27 -1.22 18.20
CA ARG A 148 -4.29 -1.96 19.01
C ARG A 148 -2.88 -1.37 18.92
N MET A 149 -2.42 -0.96 17.73
CA MET A 149 -1.13 -0.28 17.58
C MET A 149 -1.10 1.07 18.32
N MET A 150 -2.22 1.80 18.40
CA MET A 150 -2.30 3.05 19.15
C MET A 150 -2.22 2.86 20.67
N GLU A 151 -2.61 1.70 21.18
CA GLU A 151 -2.52 1.36 22.60
C GLU A 151 -1.10 0.97 23.05
N VAL A 152 -0.24 0.51 22.11
CA VAL A 152 1.13 0.10 22.41
C VAL A 152 2.03 1.33 22.60
N LYS A 153 2.50 1.54 23.83
CA LYS A 153 3.45 2.62 24.15
C LYS A 153 4.86 2.29 23.64
N MET A 154 5.47 3.27 22.97
CA MET A 154 6.81 3.20 22.39
C MET A 154 7.74 4.23 23.03
N ASP A 155 8.59 3.79 23.96
CA ASP A 155 9.75 4.57 24.42
C ASP A 155 10.84 4.62 23.32
N MET A 156 11.92 5.37 23.56
CA MET A 156 12.98 5.56 22.58
C MET A 156 13.65 4.23 22.21
N ASP A 157 13.89 3.35 23.17
CA ASP A 157 14.56 2.06 22.92
C ASP A 157 13.71 1.16 22.02
N LYS A 158 12.41 1.11 22.25
CA LYS A 158 11.47 0.37 21.40
C LYS A 158 11.37 0.99 20.00
N LYS A 159 11.37 2.33 19.89
CA LYS A 159 11.40 3.02 18.59
C LYS A 159 12.66 2.67 17.80
N ILE A 160 13.82 2.71 18.42
CA ILE A 160 15.11 2.34 17.82
C ILE A 160 15.12 0.86 17.42
N ASN A 161 14.62 -0.03 18.27
CA ASN A 161 14.49 -1.46 17.93
C ASN A 161 13.57 -1.67 16.71
N PHE A 162 12.43 -0.98 16.66
CA PHE A 162 11.54 -1.03 15.50
C PHE A 162 12.23 -0.52 14.23
N ALA A 163 12.91 0.63 14.30
CA ALA A 163 13.64 1.20 13.16
C ALA A 163 14.77 0.29 12.67
N SER A 164 15.52 -0.33 13.59
CA SER A 164 16.58 -1.28 13.27
C SER A 164 16.08 -2.47 12.47
N LYS A 165 14.94 -3.05 12.86
CA LYS A 165 14.30 -4.13 12.11
C LYS A 165 13.71 -3.64 10.78
N ALA A 166 13.09 -2.47 10.78
CA ALA A 166 12.48 -1.85 9.61
C ALA A 166 13.49 -1.52 8.50
N ILE A 167 14.68 -1.08 8.86
CA ILE A 167 15.78 -0.82 7.92
C ILE A 167 16.13 -2.10 7.14
N GLY A 168 16.14 -3.26 7.78
CA GLY A 168 16.39 -4.56 7.14
C GLY A 168 15.39 -4.94 6.06
N ILE A 169 14.20 -4.35 6.07
CA ILE A 169 13.19 -4.54 5.01
C ILE A 169 13.63 -3.88 3.71
N ARG A 170 14.25 -2.70 3.80
CA ARG A 170 14.66 -1.93 2.62
C ARG A 170 16.07 -2.29 2.14
N TRP A 171 17.01 -2.60 3.05
CA TRP A 171 18.41 -2.90 2.73
C TRP A 171 18.83 -4.26 3.31
N LYS A 172 19.53 -5.05 2.50
CA LYS A 172 19.96 -6.41 2.89
C LYS A 172 21.05 -6.41 3.96
N ASN A 173 21.99 -5.44 3.87
CA ASN A 173 23.09 -5.32 4.84
C ASN A 173 22.79 -4.14 5.75
N THR A 174 22.49 -4.44 6.99
CA THR A 174 22.18 -3.44 8.02
C THR A 174 23.19 -3.42 9.16
N GLU A 175 24.22 -4.26 9.06
CA GLU A 175 25.39 -4.21 9.94
C GLU A 175 26.07 -2.84 9.83
N ASP A 176 26.57 -2.33 10.93
CA ASP A 176 27.25 -1.03 11.03
C ASP A 176 26.38 0.21 10.69
N ILE A 177 25.06 0.11 10.74
CA ILE A 177 24.21 1.30 10.64
C ILE A 177 24.35 2.11 11.93
N SER A 178 24.65 3.41 11.79
CA SER A 178 24.87 4.28 12.94
C SER A 178 23.57 4.50 13.74
N THR A 179 23.70 4.63 15.06
CA THR A 179 22.61 5.02 15.95
C THR A 179 21.96 6.33 15.50
N LEU A 180 22.75 7.30 15.04
CA LEU A 180 22.29 8.58 14.50
C LEU A 180 21.33 8.38 13.30
N THR A 181 21.60 7.39 12.44
CA THR A 181 20.67 7.04 11.34
C THR A 181 19.34 6.51 11.90
N LEU A 182 19.36 5.63 12.90
CA LEU A 182 18.15 5.08 13.52
C LEU A 182 17.35 6.17 14.23
N GLU A 183 18.00 7.05 14.99
CA GLU A 183 17.37 8.20 15.62
C GLU A 183 16.72 9.14 14.59
N THR A 184 17.40 9.40 13.47
CA THR A 184 16.85 10.18 12.36
C THR A 184 15.59 9.56 11.77
N ILE A 185 15.54 8.23 11.67
CA ILE A 185 14.38 7.50 11.12
C ILE A 185 13.16 7.57 12.05
N VAL A 186 13.36 7.50 13.36
CA VAL A 186 12.26 7.57 14.34
C VAL A 186 11.87 8.99 14.71
N ASN A 187 12.66 9.99 14.31
CA ASN A 187 12.36 11.37 14.60
C ASN A 187 11.28 11.90 13.64
N PRO A 188 10.13 12.37 14.16
CA PRO A 188 9.03 12.84 13.34
C PRO A 188 9.40 14.09 12.55
N LEU A 189 8.83 14.22 11.36
CA LEU A 189 8.98 15.42 10.51
C LEU A 189 7.91 16.48 10.82
N ARG A 190 6.87 16.12 11.56
CA ARG A 190 5.69 16.97 11.80
C ARG A 190 5.36 17.05 13.28
N ASN A 191 4.87 18.23 13.68
CA ASN A 191 4.41 18.46 15.04
C ASN A 191 3.20 17.61 15.44
N GLY A 192 2.45 17.06 14.48
CA GLY A 192 1.31 16.17 14.73
C GLY A 192 1.70 14.72 15.04
N ASP A 193 2.97 14.33 14.85
CA ASP A 193 3.47 12.98 15.07
C ASP A 193 4.15 12.83 16.45
N VAL A 194 3.60 13.46 17.48
CA VAL A 194 4.20 13.54 18.83
C VAL A 194 3.83 12.37 19.74
N GLU A 195 2.76 11.65 19.44
CA GLU A 195 2.33 10.53 20.27
C GLU A 195 3.36 9.40 20.28
N SER A 196 3.68 8.92 21.49
CA SER A 196 4.63 7.82 21.67
C SER A 196 3.94 6.47 21.67
N ASN A 197 3.26 6.13 20.57
CA ASN A 197 2.65 4.82 20.34
C ASN A 197 3.21 4.14 19.08
N LEU A 198 2.88 2.85 18.91
CA LEU A 198 3.36 2.06 17.78
C LEU A 198 2.82 2.57 16.45
N TRP A 199 1.56 3.01 16.39
CA TRP A 199 0.97 3.54 15.16
C TRP A 199 1.72 4.78 14.64
N THR A 200 1.98 5.75 15.51
CA THR A 200 2.76 6.94 15.15
C THR A 200 4.19 6.58 14.74
N THR A 201 4.86 5.71 15.52
CA THR A 201 6.22 5.23 15.20
C THR A 201 6.26 4.55 13.84
N PHE A 202 5.31 3.66 13.58
CA PHE A 202 5.17 2.97 12.30
C PHE A 202 5.06 3.96 11.13
N ASN A 203 4.18 4.97 11.23
CA ASN A 203 3.97 5.96 10.17
C ASN A 203 5.22 6.82 9.92
N VAL A 204 5.90 7.26 10.97
CA VAL A 204 7.16 8.03 10.87
C VAL A 204 8.24 7.21 10.16
N VAL A 205 8.43 5.97 10.57
CA VAL A 205 9.42 5.07 9.96
C VAL A 205 9.05 4.75 8.51
N GLN A 206 7.79 4.44 8.23
CA GLN A 206 7.29 4.18 6.88
C GLN A 206 7.57 5.36 5.95
N GLU A 207 7.25 6.59 6.36
CA GLU A 207 7.49 7.77 5.55
C GLU A 207 8.97 7.93 5.22
N LYS A 208 9.85 7.78 6.20
CA LYS A 208 11.31 7.85 6.00
C LYS A 208 11.79 6.76 5.04
N LEU A 209 11.33 5.53 5.20
CA LEU A 209 11.73 4.43 4.34
C LEU A 209 11.20 4.57 2.90
N ILE A 210 10.03 5.15 2.67
CA ILE A 210 9.46 5.32 1.33
C ILE A 210 9.99 6.59 0.66
N ARG A 211 9.92 7.74 1.33
CA ARG A 211 10.30 9.04 0.76
C ARG A 211 11.79 9.32 0.81
N GLY A 212 12.53 8.67 1.71
CA GLY A 212 13.93 8.97 1.92
C GLY A 212 14.16 10.39 2.47
N GLY A 213 15.09 11.12 1.87
CA GLY A 213 15.39 12.49 2.27
C GLY A 213 16.21 12.62 3.57
N PHE A 214 16.74 11.51 4.09
CA PHE A 214 17.64 11.49 5.24
C PHE A 214 19.00 10.92 4.87
N VAL A 215 19.99 11.17 5.70
CA VAL A 215 21.34 10.64 5.55
C VAL A 215 21.43 9.29 6.23
N LYS A 216 21.81 8.26 5.49
CA LYS A 216 22.15 6.94 6.03
C LYS A 216 23.66 6.83 6.19
N GLU A 217 24.10 6.59 7.40
CA GLU A 217 25.49 6.29 7.75
C GLU A 217 25.64 4.79 8.02
N GLN A 218 26.61 4.18 7.37
CA GLN A 218 26.91 2.75 7.52
C GLN A 218 28.41 2.52 7.46
N GLY A 219 29.03 2.21 8.57
CA GLY A 219 30.48 2.21 8.71
C GLY A 219 31.05 3.56 8.30
N ARG A 220 31.99 3.58 7.35
CA ARG A 220 32.62 4.81 6.82
C ARG A 220 31.85 5.45 5.65
N LYS A 221 30.69 4.90 5.27
CA LYS A 221 29.93 5.37 4.10
C LYS A 221 28.72 6.19 4.54
N THR A 222 28.57 7.35 3.89
CA THR A 222 27.45 8.27 4.11
C THR A 222 26.73 8.48 2.78
N ARG A 223 25.40 8.32 2.76
CA ARG A 223 24.58 8.47 1.56
C ARG A 223 23.22 9.09 1.89
N VAL A 224 22.77 10.01 1.04
CA VAL A 224 21.39 10.48 1.07
C VAL A 224 20.48 9.39 0.50
N VAL A 225 19.46 9.03 1.25
CA VAL A 225 18.48 8.03 0.85
C VAL A 225 17.50 8.65 -0.14
N LYS A 226 17.41 8.06 -1.34
CA LYS A 226 16.47 8.49 -2.39
C LYS A 226 15.08 7.91 -2.15
N PRO A 227 13.99 8.59 -2.61
CA PRO A 227 12.64 8.05 -2.54
C PRO A 227 12.51 6.76 -3.37
N ILE A 228 11.56 5.92 -2.98
CA ILE A 228 11.16 4.73 -3.75
C ILE A 228 10.20 5.17 -4.84
N THR A 229 10.51 4.83 -6.08
CA THR A 229 9.68 5.10 -7.26
C THR A 229 9.03 3.83 -7.81
N SER A 230 9.53 2.65 -7.42
CA SER A 230 8.99 1.36 -7.85
C SER A 230 7.75 0.99 -7.04
N LEU A 231 6.61 0.85 -7.72
CA LEU A 231 5.35 0.41 -7.12
C LEU A 231 5.48 -0.96 -6.43
N THR A 232 6.26 -1.88 -7.01
CA THR A 232 6.50 -3.21 -6.42
C THR A 232 7.28 -3.13 -5.12
N MET A 233 8.32 -2.28 -5.09
CA MET A 233 9.14 -2.08 -3.89
C MET A 233 8.34 -1.38 -2.80
N ASP A 234 7.56 -0.35 -3.15
CA ASP A 234 6.67 0.36 -2.24
C ASP A 234 5.68 -0.60 -1.58
N THR A 235 4.97 -1.40 -2.38
CA THR A 235 4.02 -2.41 -1.88
C THR A 235 4.69 -3.42 -0.95
N MET A 236 5.87 -3.93 -1.34
CA MET A 236 6.60 -4.92 -0.56
C MET A 236 7.05 -4.36 0.80
N ILE A 237 7.59 -3.14 0.82
CA ILE A 237 8.03 -2.49 2.07
C ILE A 237 6.84 -2.25 3.00
N ASN A 238 5.74 -1.72 2.48
CA ASN A 238 4.54 -1.46 3.27
C ASN A 238 4.00 -2.75 3.91
N LYS A 239 3.88 -3.84 3.14
CA LYS A 239 3.44 -5.14 3.66
C LYS A 239 4.34 -5.65 4.79
N LYS A 240 5.65 -5.66 4.58
CA LYS A 240 6.61 -6.14 5.59
C LYS A 240 6.69 -5.24 6.82
N LEU A 241 6.52 -3.93 6.67
CA LEU A 241 6.46 -3.00 7.80
C LEU A 241 5.23 -3.25 8.66
N TRP A 242 4.09 -3.54 8.05
CA TRP A 242 2.89 -3.91 8.79
C TRP A 242 3.07 -5.21 9.55
N GLU A 243 3.55 -6.26 8.88
CA GLU A 243 3.89 -7.54 9.52
C GLU A 243 4.85 -7.35 10.70
N LEU A 244 5.86 -6.48 10.54
CA LEU A 244 6.77 -6.12 11.63
C LEU A 244 6.03 -5.42 12.77
N ALA A 245 5.14 -4.47 12.48
CA ALA A 245 4.39 -3.75 13.51
C ALA A 245 3.50 -4.71 14.33
N GLU A 246 2.87 -5.68 13.68
CA GLU A 246 2.07 -6.71 14.35
C GLU A 246 2.88 -7.55 15.34
N THR A 247 4.19 -7.67 15.15
CA THR A 247 5.05 -8.38 16.14
C THR A 247 5.33 -7.57 17.41
N PHE A 248 4.94 -6.31 17.46
CA PHE A 248 5.09 -5.43 18.63
C PHE A 248 3.80 -5.28 19.45
N ILE A 249 2.66 -5.81 18.95
CA ILE A 249 1.38 -5.89 19.64
C ILE A 249 1.36 -7.08 20.59
#